data_b518722d699d6e178496e2a0ca8b6ef3
#
_entry.id   b518722d699d6e178496e2a0ca8b6ef3
#
_cell.length_a   1.000
_cell.length_b   1.000
_cell.length_c   1.000
_cell.angle_alpha   90.00
_cell.angle_beta   90.00
_cell.angle_gamma   90.00
#
_symmetry.space_group_name_H-M   'P 1'
#
loop_
_entity.id
_entity.type
_entity.pdbx_description
1 polymer ?
#
loop_
_entity_poly.entity_id
_entity_poly.type
_entity_poly.pdbx_seq_one_letter_code
_entity_poly.pdbx_strand_id
1 'polypeptide(L)'
;MSAFTLKISDGLVRRIEAHGVETFPYECCGALLGHDDDSGREVTELFALSNHRDDSPRNRFEITPEDVLLAERTAREKKMDLIGWYHSHPNAPARPSEFDREHAWPWYSYIIVSIRDGDPKEITSWRLQDDRSAYDPEGIESVAARTGI
;
A
#
# COMPACT_ATOMS: atom_id res chain seq x y z
N MET A 1 14.15 -7.78 -13.98
CA MET A 1 13.30 -6.70 -14.52
C MET A 1 11.86 -6.96 -14.13
N SER A 2 11.22 -5.96 -13.56
CA SER A 2 9.83 -6.11 -13.13
C SER A 2 8.89 -6.07 -14.34
N ALA A 3 7.92 -6.98 -14.36
CA ALA A 3 6.87 -6.97 -15.38
C ALA A 3 5.80 -5.91 -15.09
N PHE A 4 5.77 -5.38 -13.86
CA PHE A 4 4.76 -4.42 -13.43
C PHE A 4 5.41 -3.12 -12.97
N THR A 5 4.69 -2.03 -13.16
CA THR A 5 5.10 -0.71 -12.70
C THR A 5 3.90 0.02 -12.12
N LEU A 6 4.10 0.65 -10.98
CA LEU A 6 3.08 1.45 -10.31
C LEU A 6 3.52 2.92 -10.38
N LYS A 7 2.66 3.76 -10.93
CA LYS A 7 2.91 5.21 -11.01
C LYS A 7 2.32 5.88 -9.77
N ILE A 8 3.10 6.75 -9.15
CA ILE A 8 2.66 7.46 -7.95
C ILE A 8 3.47 8.75 -7.81
N SER A 9 2.86 9.82 -7.37
CA SER A 9 3.57 11.08 -7.18
C SER A 9 4.42 11.06 -5.92
N ASP A 10 5.49 11.87 -5.90
CA ASP A 10 6.35 12.00 -4.73
C ASP A 10 5.58 12.50 -3.52
N GLY A 11 4.58 13.36 -3.74
CA GLY A 11 3.73 13.86 -2.65
C GLY A 11 2.96 12.75 -1.95
N LEU A 12 2.42 11.79 -2.72
CA LEU A 12 1.71 10.66 -2.14
C LEU A 12 2.67 9.71 -1.43
N VAL A 13 3.87 9.49 -2.00
CA VAL A 13 4.90 8.69 -1.33
C VAL A 13 5.23 9.29 0.04
N ARG A 14 5.43 10.61 0.09
CA ARG A 14 5.72 11.29 1.37
C ARG A 14 4.57 11.15 2.36
N ARG A 15 3.32 11.13 1.89
CA ARG A 15 2.16 10.91 2.79
C ARG A 15 2.14 9.49 3.35
N ILE A 16 2.53 8.49 2.56
CA ILE A 16 2.66 7.11 3.05
C ILE A 16 3.74 7.06 4.13
N GLU A 17 4.90 7.67 3.85
CA GLU A 17 6.00 7.71 4.81
C GLU A 17 5.58 8.41 6.10
N ALA A 18 4.89 9.54 5.98
CA ALA A 18 4.42 10.30 7.15
C ALA A 18 3.45 9.48 7.99
N HIS A 19 2.56 8.72 7.35
CA HIS A 19 1.62 7.86 8.07
C HIS A 19 2.38 6.78 8.86
N GLY A 20 3.41 6.18 8.26
CA GLY A 20 4.24 5.20 8.95
C GLY A 20 5.01 5.79 10.13
N VAL A 21 5.51 7.01 9.99
CA VAL A 21 6.19 7.72 11.08
C VAL A 21 5.20 8.03 12.20
N GLU A 22 3.99 8.48 11.85
CA GLU A 22 2.97 8.86 12.82
C GLU A 22 2.55 7.67 13.69
N THR A 23 2.43 6.47 13.12
CA THR A 23 1.99 5.29 13.87
C THR A 23 3.12 4.54 14.53
N PHE A 24 4.39 4.81 14.14
CA PHE A 24 5.54 4.11 14.70
C PHE A 24 5.49 4.12 16.24
N PRO A 25 5.70 3.02 16.93
CA PRO A 25 6.25 1.72 16.48
C PRO A 25 5.20 0.71 15.98
N TYR A 26 3.99 1.13 15.70
CA TYR A 26 2.93 0.27 15.18
C TYR A 26 2.86 0.37 13.67
N GLU A 27 2.35 -0.67 13.01
CA GLU A 27 2.14 -0.64 11.56
C GLU A 27 1.01 0.32 11.20
N CYS A 28 1.21 1.08 10.13
CA CYS A 28 0.12 1.80 9.49
C CYS A 28 -0.40 0.97 8.32
N CYS A 29 -1.59 1.30 7.85
CA CYS A 29 -2.15 0.69 6.65
C CYS A 29 -3.12 1.66 5.98
N GLY A 30 -3.27 1.51 4.68
CA GLY A 30 -4.23 2.29 3.92
C GLY A 30 -4.47 1.67 2.56
N ALA A 31 -5.45 2.22 1.86
CA ALA A 31 -5.81 1.79 0.52
C ALA A 31 -5.20 2.72 -0.52
N LEU A 32 -4.85 2.15 -1.67
CA LEU A 32 -4.39 2.88 -2.84
C LEU A 32 -5.56 3.00 -3.82
N LEU A 33 -5.95 4.22 -4.11
CA LEU A 33 -7.05 4.50 -5.03
C LEU A 33 -6.47 5.14 -6.29
N GLY A 34 -7.04 4.79 -7.45
CA GLY A 34 -6.55 5.35 -8.70
C GLY A 34 -7.14 4.65 -9.90
N HIS A 35 -6.32 4.43 -10.91
CA HIS A 35 -6.78 3.87 -12.17
C HIS A 35 -5.80 2.83 -12.68
N ASP A 36 -6.33 1.83 -13.36
CA ASP A 36 -5.55 0.78 -13.99
C ASP A 36 -6.11 0.57 -15.38
N ASP A 37 -5.41 1.07 -16.39
CA ASP A 37 -5.85 1.02 -17.77
C ASP A 37 -4.67 0.72 -18.70
N ASP A 38 -4.87 0.86 -20.00
CA ASP A 38 -3.84 0.54 -20.99
C ASP A 38 -2.57 1.38 -20.84
N SER A 39 -2.66 2.56 -20.22
CA SER A 39 -1.49 3.40 -19.96
C SER A 39 -0.73 3.00 -18.71
N GLY A 40 -1.26 2.05 -17.93
CA GLY A 40 -0.64 1.54 -16.72
C GLY A 40 -1.50 1.77 -15.49
N ARG A 41 -0.92 1.45 -14.34
CA ARG A 41 -1.60 1.62 -13.05
C ARG A 41 -1.02 2.82 -12.33
N GLU A 42 -1.92 3.71 -11.89
CA GLU A 42 -1.50 4.95 -11.22
C GLU A 42 -2.31 5.19 -9.96
N VAL A 43 -1.60 5.44 -8.85
CA VAL A 43 -2.22 5.86 -7.58
C VAL A 43 -2.46 7.35 -7.65
N THR A 44 -3.70 7.78 -7.41
CA THR A 44 -4.06 9.19 -7.42
C THR A 44 -4.56 9.69 -6.07
N GLU A 45 -4.88 8.78 -5.15
CA GLU A 45 -5.34 9.14 -3.82
C GLU A 45 -5.07 8.00 -2.84
N LEU A 46 -4.91 8.36 -1.57
CA LEU A 46 -4.73 7.39 -0.47
C LEU A 46 -5.94 7.45 0.45
N PHE A 47 -6.28 6.30 1.03
CA PHE A 47 -7.33 6.20 2.03
C PHE A 47 -6.77 5.49 3.24
N ALA A 48 -6.41 6.26 4.27
CA ALA A 48 -5.79 5.72 5.48
C ALA A 48 -6.79 4.89 6.27
N LEU A 49 -6.31 3.79 6.85
CA LEU A 49 -7.11 2.90 7.68
C LEU A 49 -6.60 2.90 9.12
N SER A 50 -7.48 2.51 10.05
CA SER A 50 -7.11 2.34 11.45
C SER A 50 -6.69 0.89 11.69
N ASN A 51 -5.68 0.70 12.55
CA ASN A 51 -5.23 -0.64 12.90
C ASN A 51 -6.24 -1.25 13.88
N HIS A 52 -6.82 -2.40 13.49
CA HIS A 52 -7.86 -3.08 14.28
C HIS A 52 -7.30 -4.21 15.14
N ARG A 53 -6.00 -4.48 15.08
CA ARG A 53 -5.42 -5.57 15.85
C ARG A 53 -4.99 -5.09 17.22
N ASP A 54 -5.75 -5.52 18.21
CA ASP A 54 -5.46 -5.19 19.62
C ASP A 54 -4.36 -6.07 20.21
N ASP A 55 -4.25 -7.31 19.69
CA ASP A 55 -3.32 -8.29 20.24
C ASP A 55 -1.89 -8.11 19.76
N SER A 56 -1.68 -7.58 18.54
CA SER A 56 -0.35 -7.44 17.98
C SER A 56 -0.24 -6.26 17.02
N PRO A 57 -0.65 -5.04 17.42
CA PRO A 57 -0.66 -3.90 16.51
C PRO A 57 0.73 -3.47 16.06
N ARG A 58 1.76 -3.81 16.82
CA ARG A 58 3.14 -3.42 16.51
C ARG A 58 3.68 -4.17 15.31
N ASN A 59 3.34 -5.45 15.17
CA ASN A 59 3.94 -6.32 14.18
C ASN A 59 3.03 -6.65 13.01
N ARG A 60 1.75 -6.36 13.12
CA ARG A 60 0.78 -6.83 12.15
C ARG A 60 -0.37 -5.86 11.98
N PHE A 61 -0.79 -5.71 10.74
CA PHE A 61 -2.03 -5.02 10.40
C PHE A 61 -2.91 -6.00 9.63
N GLU A 62 -4.18 -6.05 9.99
CA GLU A 62 -5.13 -6.92 9.29
C GLU A 62 -6.20 -6.07 8.63
N ILE A 63 -6.36 -6.25 7.32
CA ILE A 63 -7.41 -5.58 6.55
C ILE A 63 -8.67 -6.42 6.69
N THR A 64 -9.70 -5.85 7.29
CA THR A 64 -10.96 -6.57 7.51
C THR A 64 -11.85 -6.47 6.27
N PRO A 65 -12.87 -7.38 6.13
CA PRO A 65 -13.84 -7.24 5.04
C PRO A 65 -14.54 -5.87 5.05
N GLU A 66 -14.78 -5.29 6.20
CA GLU A 66 -15.39 -3.97 6.33
C GLU A 66 -14.46 -2.90 5.77
N ASP A 67 -13.15 -3.02 6.00
CA ASP A 67 -12.16 -2.10 5.42
C ASP A 67 -12.19 -2.15 3.90
N VAL A 68 -12.27 -3.35 3.32
CA VAL A 68 -12.33 -3.53 1.87
C VAL A 68 -13.59 -2.86 1.31
N LEU A 69 -14.74 -3.10 1.93
CA LEU A 69 -16.01 -2.52 1.47
C LEU A 69 -15.97 -0.99 1.56
N LEU A 70 -15.41 -0.45 2.62
CA LEU A 70 -15.30 1.00 2.80
C LEU A 70 -14.36 1.61 1.76
N ALA A 71 -13.22 0.96 1.51
CA ALA A 71 -12.28 1.43 0.51
C ALA A 71 -12.88 1.38 -0.90
N GLU A 72 -13.59 0.29 -1.23
CA GLU A 72 -14.25 0.19 -2.53
C GLU A 72 -15.33 1.24 -2.72
N ARG A 73 -16.12 1.50 -1.68
CA ARG A 73 -17.16 2.53 -1.72
C ARG A 73 -16.53 3.92 -1.90
N THR A 74 -15.48 4.20 -1.15
CA THR A 74 -14.78 5.49 -1.23
C THR A 74 -14.22 5.70 -2.64
N ALA A 75 -13.61 4.66 -3.21
CA ALA A 75 -13.09 4.73 -4.58
C ALA A 75 -14.21 5.04 -5.57
N ARG A 76 -15.33 4.31 -5.46
CA ARG A 76 -16.46 4.49 -6.36
C ARG A 76 -17.03 5.91 -6.28
N GLU A 77 -17.16 6.46 -5.07
CA GLU A 77 -17.64 7.83 -4.87
C GLU A 77 -16.74 8.86 -5.52
N LYS A 78 -15.44 8.56 -5.61
CA LYS A 78 -14.46 9.45 -6.23
C LYS A 78 -14.20 9.10 -7.70
N LYS A 79 -14.95 8.15 -8.25
CA LYS A 79 -14.81 7.69 -9.63
C LYS A 79 -13.40 7.13 -9.89
N MET A 80 -12.91 6.40 -8.91
CA MET A 80 -11.62 5.72 -8.94
C MET A 80 -11.82 4.23 -8.69
N ASP A 81 -10.74 3.45 -8.83
CA ASP A 81 -10.72 2.04 -8.51
C ASP A 81 -9.86 1.81 -7.26
N LEU A 82 -10.20 0.79 -6.50
CA LEU A 82 -9.33 0.30 -5.45
C LEU A 82 -8.27 -0.57 -6.13
N ILE A 83 -7.02 -0.10 -6.15
CA ILE A 83 -5.95 -0.76 -6.91
C ILE A 83 -4.89 -1.39 -6.03
N GLY A 84 -4.93 -1.16 -4.73
CA GLY A 84 -3.95 -1.78 -3.85
C GLY A 84 -4.04 -1.28 -2.43
N TRP A 85 -2.96 -1.60 -1.70
CA TRP A 85 -2.86 -1.32 -0.27
C TRP A 85 -1.44 -0.89 0.05
N TYR A 86 -1.26 -0.16 1.16
CA TYR A 86 0.08 0.14 1.68
C TYR A 86 0.12 -0.17 3.16
N HIS A 87 1.30 -0.53 3.66
CA HIS A 87 1.53 -0.66 5.10
C HIS A 87 2.99 -0.40 5.42
N SER A 88 3.28 -0.15 6.70
CA SER A 88 4.64 0.08 7.15
C SER A 88 5.19 -1.16 7.86
N HIS A 89 6.51 -1.32 7.80
CA HIS A 89 7.25 -2.33 8.55
C HIS A 89 8.14 -1.60 9.58
N PRO A 90 7.70 -1.50 10.85
CA PRO A 90 8.53 -0.86 11.87
C PRO A 90 9.78 -1.69 12.15
N ASN A 91 10.95 -1.05 11.98
CA ASN A 91 12.26 -1.65 12.22
C ASN A 91 12.49 -2.96 11.47
N ALA A 92 11.92 -3.07 10.26
CA ALA A 92 12.06 -4.26 9.42
C ALA A 92 12.20 -3.84 7.96
N PRO A 93 12.80 -4.69 7.10
CA PRO A 93 12.95 -4.37 5.68
C PRO A 93 11.60 -4.22 4.97
N ALA A 94 11.59 -3.45 3.88
CA ALA A 94 10.39 -3.25 3.07
C ALA A 94 10.17 -4.45 2.13
N ARG A 95 9.98 -5.63 2.71
CA ARG A 95 9.73 -6.88 1.99
C ARG A 95 8.52 -7.57 2.59
N PRO A 96 7.67 -8.22 1.76
CA PRO A 96 6.51 -8.93 2.27
C PRO A 96 6.93 -10.03 3.25
N SER A 97 6.23 -10.10 4.38
CA SER A 97 6.41 -11.18 5.35
C SER A 97 5.53 -12.36 4.95
N GLU A 98 5.72 -13.49 5.62
CA GLU A 98 4.85 -14.64 5.42
C GLU A 98 3.41 -14.30 5.81
N PHE A 99 3.23 -13.53 6.88
CA PHE A 99 1.90 -13.05 7.28
C PHE A 99 1.29 -12.20 6.17
N ASP A 100 2.07 -11.30 5.55
CA ASP A 100 1.59 -10.47 4.44
C ASP A 100 1.10 -11.36 3.30
N ARG A 101 1.89 -12.38 2.94
CA ARG A 101 1.56 -13.27 1.84
C ARG A 101 0.28 -14.06 2.10
N GLU A 102 0.09 -14.52 3.33
CA GLU A 102 -1.09 -15.29 3.70
C GLU A 102 -2.37 -14.48 3.65
N HIS A 103 -2.27 -13.16 3.84
CA HIS A 103 -3.43 -12.26 3.92
C HIS A 103 -3.62 -11.38 2.70
N ALA A 104 -2.78 -11.53 1.67
CA ALA A 104 -2.86 -10.72 0.45
C ALA A 104 -3.73 -11.39 -0.61
N TRP A 105 -4.12 -10.59 -1.59
CA TRP A 105 -4.87 -11.06 -2.76
C TRP A 105 -4.08 -10.76 -4.02
N PRO A 106 -4.12 -11.63 -5.04
CA PRO A 106 -3.56 -11.32 -6.35
C PRO A 106 -4.22 -10.08 -6.94
N TRP A 107 -3.59 -9.52 -7.94
CA TRP A 107 -3.99 -8.34 -8.71
C TRP A 107 -3.66 -7.01 -8.05
N TYR A 108 -3.89 -6.84 -6.75
CA TYR A 108 -3.60 -5.59 -6.07
C TYR A 108 -2.10 -5.30 -6.01
N SER A 109 -1.74 -4.00 -6.00
CA SER A 109 -0.40 -3.55 -5.66
C SER A 109 -0.28 -3.42 -4.15
N TYR A 110 0.86 -3.86 -3.60
CA TYR A 110 1.13 -3.76 -2.16
C TYR A 110 2.38 -2.93 -1.96
N ILE A 111 2.22 -1.73 -1.43
CA ILE A 111 3.35 -0.85 -1.08
C ILE A 111 3.73 -1.12 0.37
N ILE A 112 5.04 -1.29 0.59
CA ILE A 112 5.59 -1.46 1.94
C ILE A 112 6.62 -0.36 2.16
N VAL A 113 6.50 0.34 3.28
CA VAL A 113 7.49 1.35 3.67
C VAL A 113 8.18 0.90 4.96
N SER A 114 9.51 0.91 4.96
CA SER A 114 10.30 0.57 6.15
C SER A 114 10.49 1.83 6.99
N ILE A 115 10.15 1.74 8.28
CA ILE A 115 10.35 2.84 9.23
C ILE A 115 11.32 2.33 10.29
N ARG A 116 12.54 2.89 10.30
CA ARG A 116 13.58 2.48 11.26
C ARG A 116 13.82 3.57 12.29
N ASP A 117 13.61 3.22 13.55
CA ASP A 117 13.79 4.16 14.66
C ASP A 117 13.03 5.47 14.46
N GLY A 118 11.84 5.36 13.85
CA GLY A 118 10.98 6.50 13.60
C GLY A 118 11.24 7.25 12.30
N ASP A 119 12.21 6.80 11.48
CA ASP A 119 12.54 7.45 10.21
C ASP A 119 12.19 6.57 9.01
N PRO A 120 11.60 7.14 7.94
CA PRO A 120 11.34 6.37 6.73
C PRO A 120 12.66 6.06 6.02
N LYS A 121 12.80 4.83 5.54
CA LYS A 121 14.01 4.38 4.85
C LYS A 121 13.71 3.97 3.41
N GLU A 122 13.21 2.77 3.19
CA GLU A 122 12.94 2.32 1.84
C GLU A 122 11.45 2.11 1.62
N ILE A 123 11.03 2.22 0.36
CA ILE A 123 9.65 1.96 -0.04
C ILE A 123 9.68 1.06 -1.28
N THR A 124 8.84 0.05 -1.28
CA THR A 124 8.79 -0.95 -2.35
C THR A 124 7.34 -1.24 -2.70
N SER A 125 7.12 -1.86 -3.86
CA SER A 125 5.80 -2.34 -4.24
C SER A 125 5.88 -3.77 -4.76
N TRP A 126 4.81 -4.53 -4.56
CA TRP A 126 4.77 -5.97 -4.84
C TRP A 126 3.39 -6.37 -5.35
N ARG A 127 3.36 -7.44 -6.15
CA ARG A 127 2.10 -8.09 -6.54
C ARG A 127 2.19 -9.58 -6.22
N LEU A 128 1.15 -10.09 -5.59
CA LEU A 128 1.07 -11.53 -5.28
C LEU A 128 0.75 -12.28 -6.57
N GLN A 129 1.48 -13.35 -6.83
CA GLN A 129 1.22 -14.23 -7.98
C GLN A 129 -0.17 -14.88 -7.85
N ASP A 130 -0.76 -15.22 -8.98
CA ASP A 130 -2.12 -15.78 -9.00
C ASP A 130 -2.23 -17.08 -8.19
N ASP A 131 -1.18 -17.89 -8.17
CA ASP A 131 -1.16 -19.12 -7.39
C ASP A 131 -0.85 -18.88 -5.91
N ARG A 132 -0.60 -17.63 -5.51
CA ARG A 132 -0.33 -17.19 -4.14
C ARG A 132 0.96 -17.74 -3.54
N SER A 133 1.84 -18.29 -4.36
CA SER A 133 3.07 -18.91 -3.87
C SER A 133 4.15 -17.88 -3.51
N ALA A 134 4.16 -16.75 -4.20
CA ALA A 134 5.20 -15.74 -4.03
C ALA A 134 4.73 -14.39 -4.55
N TYR A 135 5.48 -13.34 -4.21
CA TYR A 135 5.27 -12.01 -4.75
C TYR A 135 6.24 -11.75 -5.90
N ASP A 136 5.78 -10.95 -6.86
CA ASP A 136 6.65 -10.35 -7.87
C ASP A 136 6.95 -8.91 -7.47
N PRO A 137 8.20 -8.47 -7.57
CA PRO A 137 8.48 -7.05 -7.34
C PRO A 137 7.83 -6.19 -8.40
N GLU A 138 7.32 -5.04 -7.98
CA GLU A 138 6.70 -4.05 -8.86
C GLU A 138 7.53 -2.78 -8.79
N GLY A 139 7.89 -2.21 -9.96
CA GLY A 139 8.61 -0.96 -9.99
C GLY A 139 7.74 0.20 -9.56
N ILE A 140 8.34 1.21 -8.94
CA ILE A 140 7.65 2.45 -8.58
C ILE A 140 8.16 3.54 -9.49
N GLU A 141 7.26 4.18 -10.23
CA GLU A 141 7.60 5.28 -11.13
C GLU A 141 7.02 6.57 -10.59
N SER A 142 7.88 7.57 -10.39
CA SER A 142 7.45 8.88 -9.93
C SER A 142 6.78 9.63 -11.07
N VAL A 143 5.61 10.18 -10.82
CA VAL A 143 4.86 10.98 -11.81
C VAL A 143 4.47 12.31 -11.18
N ALA A 144 4.08 13.26 -12.02
CA ALA A 144 3.61 14.56 -11.54
C ALA A 144 2.31 14.37 -10.76
N ALA A 145 2.16 15.15 -9.69
CA ALA A 145 0.93 15.12 -8.91
C ALA A 145 -0.23 15.58 -9.78
N ARG A 146 -1.36 14.85 -9.68
CA ARG A 146 -2.57 15.29 -10.38
C ARG A 146 -3.25 16.36 -9.55
N THR A 147 -3.49 17.50 -10.18
CA THR A 147 -4.23 18.58 -9.53
C THR A 147 -5.72 18.26 -9.70
N GLY A 148 -6.47 18.37 -8.62
CA GLY A 148 -7.89 18.04 -8.64
C GLY A 148 -8.75 19.18 -9.20
N ILE A 149 -8.50 19.51 -10.42
CA ILE A 149 -9.25 20.61 -11.07
C ILE A 149 -10.41 20.04 -11.85
#